data_c6f8a80042b1f6921fa1f43461eea94c
#
_entry.id   c6f8a80042b1f6921fa1f43461eea94c
#
_cell.length_a   1.000
_cell.length_b   1.000
_cell.length_c   1.000
_cell.angle_alpha   90.00
_cell.angle_beta   90.00
_cell.angle_gamma   90.00
#
_symmetry.space_group_name_H-M   'P 1'
#
loop_
_entity.id
_entity.type
_entity.pdbx_description
1 polymer ?
#
loop_
_entity_poly.entity_id
_entity_poly.type
_entity_poly.pdbx_seq_one_letter_code
_entity_poly.pdbx_strand_id
1 'polypeptide(L)'
;MKALPGEFLSRMQAELKGDYAAFLESYNNESVRGLRANTLKGNADAIAALCPIKLERVDNTADGFRLTEAWEGVGLSPVHMAGLIYMQEPSAMLTIAIADIHPGMKVLDMCAAPGGKTGAAAARLNGQGLIVSNEIVPSRAKILESTVERMGIANAAVISRRPDEIAKAMPEYFDRVIVDAPCSGEGMFRKDERAIEEWSAEHVSSCANRQRLILESSAQCVAKDGMLIYSTCTFSREENEDNIEWFLKTHTDFELAEQRRLYPHTFAGEGHFAAVLRRKGGSVRHYAPLKLTPCKDKAYSEFIKDTFIVPPKGTAYAYQNGVNIISAELPEAIAPMLRRSVGVYAGELQKGRFVPHHTLVMAEHGGEYARMLSLDESDARLAAYMRGEEINCPEAWHGYCAVAYRNHPIGWGKAVGGRMKNHLPKGLRAW
;
A
#
# COMPACT_ATOMS: atom_id res chain seq x y z
N MET A 1 14.24 -25.76 -8.06
CA MET A 1 13.10 -25.67 -7.12
C MET A 1 13.17 -26.84 -6.14
N LYS A 2 12.93 -26.59 -4.85
CA LYS A 2 12.84 -27.62 -3.82
C LYS A 2 11.66 -28.56 -4.11
N ALA A 3 11.74 -29.84 -3.70
CA ALA A 3 10.61 -30.76 -3.87
C ALA A 3 9.39 -30.30 -3.05
N LEU A 4 8.22 -30.31 -3.66
CA LEU A 4 6.97 -29.98 -3.00
C LEU A 4 6.63 -31.03 -1.93
N PRO A 5 6.04 -30.64 -0.79
CA PRO A 5 5.67 -31.56 0.29
C PRO A 5 4.66 -32.63 -0.21
N GLY A 6 4.91 -33.91 0.11
CA GLY A 6 4.05 -35.00 -0.36
C GLY A 6 2.60 -34.89 0.10
N GLU A 7 2.36 -34.39 1.32
CA GLU A 7 1.02 -34.17 1.84
C GLU A 7 0.31 -33.01 1.10
N PHE A 8 1.02 -31.92 0.78
CA PHE A 8 0.48 -30.86 -0.09
C PHE A 8 0.03 -31.42 -1.45
N LEU A 9 0.88 -32.23 -2.10
CA LEU A 9 0.55 -32.85 -3.39
C LEU A 9 -0.70 -33.74 -3.30
N SER A 10 -0.82 -34.55 -2.24
CA SER A 10 -2.00 -35.40 -2.00
C SER A 10 -3.28 -34.57 -1.81
N ARG A 11 -3.21 -33.47 -1.08
CA ARG A 11 -4.33 -32.53 -0.86
C ARG A 11 -4.75 -31.86 -2.17
N MET A 12 -3.79 -31.36 -2.96
CA MET A 12 -4.07 -30.74 -4.25
C MET A 12 -4.65 -31.73 -5.27
N GLN A 13 -4.19 -33.00 -5.26
CA GLN A 13 -4.75 -34.04 -6.11
C GLN A 13 -6.22 -34.33 -5.77
N ALA A 14 -6.56 -34.38 -4.51
CA ALA A 14 -7.93 -34.57 -4.05
C ALA A 14 -8.85 -33.40 -4.40
N GLU A 15 -8.34 -32.16 -4.30
CA GLU A 15 -9.08 -30.93 -4.58
C GLU A 15 -9.30 -30.71 -6.08
N LEU A 16 -8.23 -30.78 -6.89
CA LEU A 16 -8.23 -30.40 -8.30
C LEU A 16 -8.68 -31.52 -9.24
N LYS A 17 -8.59 -32.78 -8.81
CA LYS A 17 -9.03 -33.96 -9.61
C LYS A 17 -8.45 -33.94 -11.05
N GLY A 18 -9.30 -33.63 -12.03
CA GLY A 18 -8.91 -33.62 -13.46
C GLY A 18 -7.88 -32.53 -13.81
N ASP A 19 -7.87 -31.40 -13.08
CA ASP A 19 -6.98 -30.27 -13.32
C ASP A 19 -5.62 -30.41 -12.63
N TYR A 20 -5.44 -31.47 -11.82
CA TYR A 20 -4.22 -31.68 -11.03
C TYR A 20 -2.96 -31.77 -11.91
N ALA A 21 -3.02 -32.46 -13.07
CA ALA A 21 -1.88 -32.56 -13.97
C ALA A 21 -1.46 -31.18 -14.51
N ALA A 22 -2.41 -30.36 -14.94
CA ALA A 22 -2.16 -29.00 -15.40
C ALA A 22 -1.61 -28.10 -14.30
N PHE A 23 -2.10 -28.27 -13.07
CA PHE A 23 -1.59 -27.57 -11.89
C PHE A 23 -0.12 -27.93 -11.63
N LEU A 24 0.25 -29.20 -11.63
CA LEU A 24 1.65 -29.62 -11.47
C LEU A 24 2.54 -29.10 -12.60
N GLU A 25 2.06 -29.17 -13.85
CA GLU A 25 2.81 -28.65 -15.00
C GLU A 25 3.12 -27.17 -14.85
N SER A 26 2.23 -26.38 -14.23
CA SER A 26 2.46 -24.96 -13.99
C SER A 26 3.68 -24.67 -13.09
N TYR A 27 4.11 -25.63 -12.28
CA TYR A 27 5.33 -25.48 -11.44
C TYR A 27 6.63 -25.62 -12.23
N ASN A 28 6.59 -26.11 -13.48
CA ASN A 28 7.73 -26.12 -14.39
C ASN A 28 7.98 -24.76 -15.03
N ASN A 29 7.00 -23.84 -14.96
CA ASN A 29 7.12 -22.51 -15.51
C ASN A 29 7.80 -21.55 -14.50
N GLU A 30 8.42 -20.51 -15.02
CA GLU A 30 8.94 -19.42 -14.18
C GLU A 30 7.82 -18.70 -13.41
N SER A 31 8.17 -18.17 -12.25
CA SER A 31 7.23 -17.39 -11.44
C SER A 31 6.81 -16.10 -12.15
N VAL A 32 5.52 -15.79 -12.10
CA VAL A 32 4.97 -14.60 -12.75
C VAL A 32 5.25 -13.37 -11.89
N ARG A 33 5.82 -12.32 -12.52
CA ARG A 33 6.02 -11.01 -11.89
C ARG A 33 5.05 -10.00 -12.44
N GLY A 34 4.61 -9.09 -11.59
CA GLY A 34 3.71 -8.01 -11.98
C GLY A 34 3.98 -6.73 -11.23
N LEU A 35 3.36 -5.66 -11.68
CA LEU A 35 3.33 -4.36 -11.04
C LEU A 35 1.95 -3.72 -11.16
N ARG A 36 1.63 -2.84 -10.25
CA ARG A 36 0.52 -1.90 -10.39
C ARG A 36 1.04 -0.50 -10.66
N ALA A 37 0.40 0.17 -11.61
CA ALA A 37 0.54 1.61 -11.77
C ALA A 37 -0.14 2.34 -10.60
N ASN A 38 0.49 3.35 -10.06
CA ASN A 38 -0.08 4.18 -9.00
C ASN A 38 -0.98 5.27 -9.59
N THR A 39 -2.26 4.99 -9.67
CA THR A 39 -3.22 5.92 -10.28
C THR A 39 -3.52 7.18 -9.45
N LEU A 40 -2.96 7.31 -8.24
CA LEU A 40 -2.88 8.60 -7.54
C LEU A 40 -1.99 9.60 -8.29
N LYS A 41 -0.96 9.10 -8.99
CA LYS A 41 0.08 9.92 -9.64
C LYS A 41 -0.11 10.07 -11.15
N GLY A 42 -1.09 9.39 -11.74
CA GLY A 42 -1.35 9.52 -13.17
C GLY A 42 -2.17 8.38 -13.76
N ASN A 43 -2.39 8.46 -15.06
CA ASN A 43 -3.09 7.41 -15.81
C ASN A 43 -2.24 6.13 -15.86
N ALA A 44 -2.88 4.97 -15.69
CA ALA A 44 -2.20 3.68 -15.62
C ALA A 44 -1.37 3.35 -16.88
N ASP A 45 -1.92 3.62 -18.08
CA ASP A 45 -1.22 3.36 -19.34
C ASP A 45 -0.05 4.32 -19.56
N ALA A 46 -0.22 5.60 -19.19
CA ALA A 46 0.85 6.57 -19.26
C ALA A 46 2.01 6.20 -18.32
N ILE A 47 1.72 5.70 -17.13
CA ILE A 47 2.73 5.21 -16.19
C ILE A 47 3.40 3.93 -16.73
N ALA A 48 2.63 3.00 -17.27
CA ALA A 48 3.18 1.77 -17.87
C ALA A 48 4.14 2.08 -19.03
N ALA A 49 3.85 3.10 -19.84
CA ALA A 49 4.71 3.56 -20.92
C ALA A 49 6.05 4.16 -20.46
N LEU A 50 6.19 4.52 -19.18
CA LEU A 50 7.47 4.96 -18.59
C LEU A 50 8.36 3.78 -18.16
N CYS A 51 7.84 2.56 -18.17
CA CYS A 51 8.64 1.39 -17.82
C CYS A 51 9.52 0.97 -19.00
N PRO A 52 10.80 0.59 -18.77
CA PRO A 52 11.74 0.27 -19.84
C PRO A 52 11.48 -1.09 -20.50
N ILE A 53 10.54 -1.86 -19.98
CA ILE A 53 10.18 -3.21 -20.45
C ILE A 53 8.73 -3.23 -20.93
N LYS A 54 8.42 -4.20 -21.79
CA LYS A 54 7.04 -4.42 -22.23
C LYS A 54 6.21 -4.99 -21.08
N LEU A 55 5.02 -4.44 -20.92
CA LEU A 55 4.03 -4.84 -19.93
C LEU A 55 2.76 -5.32 -20.62
N GLU A 56 2.10 -6.31 -20.02
CA GLU A 56 0.80 -6.79 -20.45
C GLU A 56 -0.22 -6.58 -19.33
N ARG A 57 -1.43 -6.17 -19.68
CA ARG A 57 -2.48 -5.95 -18.68
C ARG A 57 -2.85 -7.24 -17.96
N VAL A 58 -3.10 -7.11 -16.65
CA VAL A 58 -3.70 -8.18 -15.85
C VAL A 58 -5.21 -8.04 -15.95
N ASP A 59 -5.87 -9.12 -16.38
CA ASP A 59 -7.32 -9.17 -16.52
C ASP A 59 -8.04 -8.80 -15.22
N ASN A 60 -9.19 -8.15 -15.37
CA ASN A 60 -10.04 -7.70 -14.26
C ASN A 60 -9.37 -6.72 -13.29
N THR A 61 -8.29 -6.06 -13.70
CA THR A 61 -7.67 -4.96 -12.95
C THR A 61 -7.62 -3.69 -13.82
N ALA A 62 -7.76 -2.52 -13.18
CA ALA A 62 -7.69 -1.25 -13.91
C ALA A 62 -6.25 -0.71 -14.03
N ASP A 63 -5.34 -1.19 -13.20
CA ASP A 63 -4.01 -0.62 -12.98
C ASP A 63 -2.90 -1.69 -12.87
N GLY A 64 -3.26 -2.98 -13.05
CA GLY A 64 -2.35 -4.11 -12.95
C GLY A 64 -1.70 -4.48 -14.30
N PHE A 65 -0.43 -4.81 -14.24
CA PHE A 65 0.36 -5.25 -15.38
C PHE A 65 1.25 -6.42 -15.01
N ARG A 66 1.43 -7.36 -15.94
CA ARG A 66 2.38 -8.45 -15.90
C ARG A 66 3.65 -8.03 -16.64
N LEU A 67 4.80 -8.38 -16.10
CA LEU A 67 6.08 -8.23 -16.78
C LEU A 67 6.25 -9.36 -17.82
N THR A 68 6.64 -9.00 -19.04
CA THR A 68 6.92 -9.99 -20.09
C THR A 68 8.37 -10.49 -20.06
N GLU A 69 9.21 -9.81 -19.29
CA GLU A 69 10.62 -10.13 -19.10
C GLU A 69 11.10 -9.69 -17.70
N ALA A 70 12.27 -10.16 -17.29
CA ALA A 70 12.84 -9.77 -16.02
C ALA A 70 13.26 -8.28 -16.03
N TRP A 71 12.87 -7.55 -15.00
CA TRP A 71 13.33 -6.17 -14.78
C TRP A 71 14.24 -6.13 -13.56
N GLU A 72 15.54 -6.27 -13.82
CA GLU A 72 16.53 -6.16 -12.77
C GLU A 72 16.69 -4.70 -12.31
N GLY A 73 16.95 -4.53 -11.01
CA GLY A 73 17.16 -3.20 -10.43
C GLY A 73 15.91 -2.30 -10.39
N VAL A 74 14.70 -2.84 -10.57
CA VAL A 74 13.45 -2.07 -10.56
C VAL A 74 13.34 -1.14 -9.35
N GLY A 75 13.78 -1.59 -8.17
CA GLY A 75 13.77 -0.79 -6.93
C GLY A 75 14.62 0.47 -6.96
N LEU A 76 15.62 0.54 -7.85
CA LEU A 76 16.49 1.68 -8.08
C LEU A 76 16.10 2.51 -9.32
N SER A 77 15.02 2.12 -10.01
CA SER A 77 14.56 2.87 -11.19
C SER A 77 13.89 4.19 -10.79
N PRO A 78 13.99 5.25 -11.62
CA PRO A 78 13.32 6.51 -11.33
C PRO A 78 11.79 6.36 -11.27
N VAL A 79 11.21 5.45 -12.04
CA VAL A 79 9.76 5.13 -12.02
C VAL A 79 9.34 4.59 -10.64
N HIS A 80 10.15 3.69 -10.05
CA HIS A 80 9.89 3.16 -8.71
C HIS A 80 10.15 4.22 -7.63
N MET A 81 11.23 4.98 -7.76
CA MET A 81 11.58 6.07 -6.82
C MET A 81 10.50 7.15 -6.77
N ALA A 82 9.93 7.52 -7.91
CA ALA A 82 8.82 8.47 -7.99
C ALA A 82 7.49 7.90 -7.43
N GLY A 83 7.47 6.63 -7.01
CA GLY A 83 6.26 5.97 -6.50
C GLY A 83 5.19 5.78 -7.56
N LEU A 84 5.55 5.74 -8.85
CA LEU A 84 4.64 5.53 -9.97
C LEU A 84 4.17 4.09 -10.09
N ILE A 85 4.97 3.15 -9.58
CA ILE A 85 4.69 1.72 -9.62
C ILE A 85 4.84 1.07 -8.25
N TYR A 86 4.11 -0.02 -8.06
CA TYR A 86 4.27 -0.94 -6.95
C TYR A 86 4.39 -2.37 -7.48
N MET A 87 5.49 -3.06 -7.17
CA MET A 87 5.68 -4.46 -7.57
C MET A 87 4.72 -5.35 -6.79
N GLN A 88 3.81 -5.99 -7.50
CA GLN A 88 2.81 -6.88 -6.91
C GLN A 88 2.57 -8.08 -7.83
N GLU A 89 2.39 -9.23 -7.24
CA GLU A 89 2.02 -10.45 -7.92
C GLU A 89 0.60 -10.31 -8.53
N PRO A 90 0.38 -10.71 -9.79
CA PRO A 90 -0.88 -10.46 -10.49
C PRO A 90 -2.14 -11.01 -9.79
N SER A 91 -2.10 -12.23 -9.23
CA SER A 91 -3.26 -12.79 -8.54
C SER A 91 -3.63 -12.05 -7.25
N ALA A 92 -2.62 -11.49 -6.54
CA ALA A 92 -2.84 -10.69 -5.34
C ALA A 92 -3.53 -9.33 -5.62
N MET A 93 -3.56 -8.87 -6.88
CA MET A 93 -4.28 -7.66 -7.27
C MET A 93 -5.80 -7.82 -7.22
N LEU A 94 -6.29 -9.07 -7.34
CA LEU A 94 -7.71 -9.40 -7.33
C LEU A 94 -8.43 -8.88 -6.08
N THR A 95 -7.82 -8.97 -4.91
CA THR A 95 -8.42 -8.57 -3.63
C THR A 95 -9.02 -7.17 -3.68
N ILE A 96 -8.29 -6.21 -4.24
CA ILE A 96 -8.77 -4.82 -4.34
C ILE A 96 -9.64 -4.61 -5.59
N ALA A 97 -9.46 -5.41 -6.64
CA ALA A 97 -10.29 -5.33 -7.83
C ALA A 97 -11.77 -5.63 -7.54
N ILE A 98 -12.05 -6.54 -6.57
CA ILE A 98 -13.41 -6.91 -6.15
C ILE A 98 -13.90 -6.18 -4.89
N ALA A 99 -13.10 -5.30 -4.29
CA ALA A 99 -13.41 -4.65 -3.02
C ALA A 99 -14.41 -3.48 -3.14
N ASP A 100 -14.75 -3.05 -4.35
CA ASP A 100 -15.73 -1.98 -4.62
C ASP A 100 -15.47 -0.71 -3.78
N ILE A 101 -14.22 -0.23 -3.80
CA ILE A 101 -13.79 0.96 -3.06
C ILE A 101 -13.98 2.21 -3.91
N HIS A 102 -14.62 3.23 -3.32
CA HIS A 102 -14.93 4.51 -3.96
C HIS A 102 -14.40 5.70 -3.15
N PRO A 103 -14.19 6.86 -3.80
CA PRO A 103 -13.83 8.10 -3.13
C PRO A 103 -14.79 8.46 -1.98
N GLY A 104 -14.24 8.92 -0.85
CA GLY A 104 -15.00 9.29 0.33
C GLY A 104 -15.20 8.17 1.36
N MET A 105 -14.93 6.90 1.01
CA MET A 105 -15.07 5.78 1.94
C MET A 105 -14.01 5.78 3.04
N LYS A 106 -14.36 5.15 4.15
CA LYS A 106 -13.47 4.80 5.26
C LYS A 106 -13.04 3.34 5.11
N VAL A 107 -11.76 3.12 4.90
CA VAL A 107 -11.18 1.80 4.64
C VAL A 107 -10.25 1.41 5.79
N LEU A 108 -10.34 0.17 6.26
CA LEU A 108 -9.37 -0.45 7.16
C LEU A 108 -8.64 -1.57 6.41
N ASP A 109 -7.31 -1.51 6.38
CA ASP A 109 -6.46 -2.62 5.95
C ASP A 109 -5.84 -3.24 7.22
N MET A 110 -6.37 -4.41 7.64
CA MET A 110 -6.09 -5.01 8.94
C MET A 110 -4.72 -5.67 9.05
N CYS A 111 -4.17 -6.18 7.95
CA CYS A 111 -2.89 -6.88 7.87
C CYS A 111 -2.04 -6.29 6.73
N ALA A 112 -1.77 -4.99 6.80
CA ALA A 112 -1.46 -4.15 5.65
C ALA A 112 -0.04 -4.32 5.08
N ALA A 113 0.97 -4.70 5.89
CA ALA A 113 2.36 -4.74 5.41
C ALA A 113 2.59 -5.85 4.36
N PRO A 114 3.35 -5.52 3.31
CA PRO A 114 4.21 -4.36 3.10
C PRO A 114 3.53 -3.13 2.46
N GLY A 115 2.19 -3.13 2.19
CA GLY A 115 1.46 -1.96 1.72
C GLY A 115 0.87 -2.07 0.31
N GLY A 116 0.92 -3.23 -0.33
CA GLY A 116 0.40 -3.40 -1.69
C GLY A 116 -1.10 -3.19 -1.79
N LYS A 117 -1.88 -3.74 -0.87
CA LYS A 117 -3.34 -3.58 -0.81
C LYS A 117 -3.72 -2.19 -0.31
N THR A 118 -3.01 -1.64 0.68
CA THR A 118 -3.13 -0.24 1.11
C THR A 118 -2.96 0.73 -0.06
N GLY A 119 -1.89 0.59 -0.86
CA GLY A 119 -1.65 1.46 -2.02
C GLY A 119 -2.73 1.34 -3.09
N ALA A 120 -3.24 0.13 -3.34
CA ALA A 120 -4.36 -0.11 -4.25
C ALA A 120 -5.65 0.55 -3.77
N ALA A 121 -5.99 0.37 -2.49
CA ALA A 121 -7.18 0.96 -1.87
C ALA A 121 -7.10 2.50 -1.87
N ALA A 122 -5.95 3.07 -1.53
CA ALA A 122 -5.72 4.52 -1.57
C ALA A 122 -5.89 5.09 -2.99
N ALA A 123 -5.42 4.36 -4.02
CA ALA A 123 -5.62 4.75 -5.43
C ALA A 123 -7.12 4.81 -5.79
N ARG A 124 -7.95 3.87 -5.31
CA ARG A 124 -9.41 3.90 -5.49
C ARG A 124 -10.08 5.05 -4.73
N LEU A 125 -9.58 5.37 -3.53
CA LEU A 125 -10.07 6.52 -2.77
C LEU A 125 -9.73 7.86 -3.43
N ASN A 126 -8.75 7.92 -4.30
CA ASN A 126 -8.36 9.12 -5.05
C ASN A 126 -8.19 10.36 -4.15
N GLY A 127 -7.49 10.19 -3.02
CA GLY A 127 -7.23 11.25 -2.04
C GLY A 127 -8.45 11.69 -1.19
N GLN A 128 -9.62 11.05 -1.34
CA GLN A 128 -10.83 11.34 -0.59
C GLN A 128 -11.15 10.20 0.40
N GLY A 129 -11.77 10.56 1.55
CA GLY A 129 -12.01 9.58 2.60
C GLY A 129 -10.75 9.27 3.44
N LEU A 130 -10.74 8.12 4.11
CA LEU A 130 -9.69 7.72 5.04
C LEU A 130 -9.27 6.28 4.81
N ILE A 131 -7.97 6.00 4.81
CA ILE A 131 -7.45 4.65 4.94
C ILE A 131 -6.66 4.49 6.24
N VAL A 132 -7.10 3.57 7.09
CA VAL A 132 -6.36 3.12 8.29
C VAL A 132 -5.67 1.81 7.94
N SER A 133 -4.34 1.79 8.01
CA SER A 133 -3.53 0.62 7.65
C SER A 133 -2.81 0.09 8.87
N ASN A 134 -3.15 -1.13 9.27
CA ASN A 134 -2.63 -1.76 10.47
C ASN A 134 -1.62 -2.86 10.16
N GLU A 135 -0.55 -2.89 10.93
CA GLU A 135 0.39 -4.01 10.97
C GLU A 135 0.83 -4.26 12.41
N ILE A 136 0.54 -5.46 12.91
CA ILE A 136 0.80 -5.81 14.32
C ILE A 136 2.29 -5.83 14.67
N VAL A 137 3.16 -6.17 13.70
CA VAL A 137 4.61 -6.24 13.89
C VAL A 137 5.25 -4.86 13.65
N PRO A 138 5.82 -4.19 14.69
CA PRO A 138 6.31 -2.82 14.55
C PRO A 138 7.39 -2.59 13.49
N SER A 139 8.24 -3.59 13.23
CA SER A 139 9.27 -3.52 12.17
C SER A 139 8.64 -3.55 10.78
N ARG A 140 7.60 -4.36 10.56
CA ARG A 140 6.84 -4.40 9.31
C ARG A 140 5.98 -3.15 9.12
N ALA A 141 5.45 -2.58 10.21
CA ALA A 141 4.72 -1.31 10.16
C ALA A 141 5.61 -0.15 9.64
N LYS A 142 6.91 -0.16 9.92
CA LYS A 142 7.87 0.80 9.34
C LYS A 142 8.02 0.63 7.82
N ILE A 143 7.99 -0.61 7.32
CA ILE A 143 8.01 -0.89 5.87
C ILE A 143 6.73 -0.35 5.23
N LEU A 144 5.58 -0.57 5.87
CA LEU A 144 4.30 -0.02 5.44
C LEU A 144 4.32 1.52 5.40
N GLU A 145 4.87 2.19 6.44
CA GLU A 145 5.04 3.64 6.46
C GLU A 145 5.88 4.13 5.26
N SER A 146 6.99 3.45 4.96
CA SER A 146 7.83 3.78 3.78
C SER A 146 7.08 3.57 2.45
N THR A 147 6.22 2.57 2.37
CA THR A 147 5.37 2.34 1.18
C THR A 147 4.34 3.47 1.03
N VAL A 148 3.65 3.84 2.10
CA VAL A 148 2.67 4.95 2.12
C VAL A 148 3.34 6.26 1.70
N GLU A 149 4.55 6.55 2.22
CA GLU A 149 5.35 7.70 1.85
C GLU A 149 5.70 7.69 0.36
N ARG A 150 6.33 6.63 -0.14
CA ARG A 150 6.77 6.52 -1.53
C ARG A 150 5.60 6.60 -2.52
N MET A 151 4.47 5.96 -2.20
CA MET A 151 3.26 6.00 -3.03
C MET A 151 2.54 7.35 -2.98
N GLY A 152 2.93 8.25 -2.06
CA GLY A 152 2.38 9.59 -1.96
C GLY A 152 0.97 9.66 -1.35
N ILE A 153 0.60 8.72 -0.49
CA ILE A 153 -0.75 8.62 0.06
C ILE A 153 -0.94 9.65 1.17
N ALA A 154 -1.79 10.67 0.94
CA ALA A 154 -1.97 11.80 1.84
C ALA A 154 -3.10 11.60 2.88
N ASN A 155 -4.00 10.66 2.67
CA ASN A 155 -5.18 10.39 3.51
C ASN A 155 -5.05 9.09 4.32
N ALA A 156 -3.82 8.65 4.61
CA ALA A 156 -3.56 7.43 5.37
C ALA A 156 -3.22 7.69 6.84
N ALA A 157 -3.60 6.73 7.69
CA ALA A 157 -3.12 6.59 9.06
C ALA A 157 -2.53 5.19 9.24
N VAL A 158 -1.22 5.09 9.48
CA VAL A 158 -0.56 3.82 9.78
C VAL A 158 -0.56 3.59 11.29
N ILE A 159 -1.07 2.44 11.72
CA ILE A 159 -1.12 2.02 13.11
C ILE A 159 -0.44 0.66 13.31
N SER A 160 -0.11 0.33 14.57
CA SER A 160 0.46 -0.97 14.92
C SER A 160 -0.22 -1.47 16.18
N ARG A 161 -1.33 -2.18 16.00
CA ARG A 161 -2.21 -2.65 17.08
C ARG A 161 -2.70 -4.06 16.79
N ARG A 162 -3.13 -4.73 17.84
CA ARG A 162 -3.84 -6.02 17.71
C ARG A 162 -5.22 -5.77 17.11
N PRO A 163 -5.76 -6.69 16.29
CA PRO A 163 -7.09 -6.56 15.70
C PRO A 163 -8.21 -6.31 16.72
N ASP A 164 -8.15 -6.96 17.89
CA ASP A 164 -9.16 -6.80 18.95
C ASP A 164 -9.14 -5.40 19.61
N GLU A 165 -7.99 -4.74 19.64
CA GLU A 165 -7.88 -3.35 20.14
C GLU A 165 -8.55 -2.37 19.17
N ILE A 166 -8.38 -2.60 17.86
CA ILE A 166 -9.01 -1.79 16.81
C ILE A 166 -10.52 -1.97 16.84
N ALA A 167 -10.98 -3.23 16.94
CA ALA A 167 -12.40 -3.57 17.02
C ALA A 167 -13.10 -2.90 18.21
N LYS A 168 -12.45 -2.89 19.38
CA LYS A 168 -12.97 -2.20 20.58
C LYS A 168 -13.05 -0.69 20.43
N ALA A 169 -12.07 -0.09 19.73
CA ALA A 169 -12.00 1.37 19.60
C ALA A 169 -12.91 1.90 18.48
N MET A 170 -13.01 1.21 17.38
CA MET A 170 -13.73 1.66 16.18
C MET A 170 -14.70 0.61 15.63
N PRO A 171 -15.65 0.09 16.47
CA PRO A 171 -16.70 -0.82 15.96
C PRO A 171 -17.62 -0.10 14.99
N GLU A 172 -18.09 -0.82 13.95
CA GLU A 172 -19.08 -0.37 12.96
C GLU A 172 -18.74 0.98 12.28
N TYR A 173 -17.47 1.19 11.99
CA TYR A 173 -16.98 2.49 11.48
C TYR A 173 -16.57 2.45 10.01
N PHE A 174 -16.03 1.33 9.51
CA PHE A 174 -15.43 1.27 8.18
C PHE A 174 -16.40 0.76 7.13
N ASP A 175 -16.44 1.42 5.98
CA ASP A 175 -17.22 0.98 4.82
C ASP A 175 -16.62 -0.26 4.17
N ARG A 176 -15.28 -0.39 4.23
CA ARG A 176 -14.51 -1.54 3.73
C ARG A 176 -13.45 -1.96 4.75
N VAL A 177 -13.41 -3.24 5.06
CA VAL A 177 -12.37 -3.85 5.91
C VAL A 177 -11.66 -4.92 5.09
N ILE A 178 -10.38 -4.73 4.82
CA ILE A 178 -9.53 -5.63 4.06
C ILE A 178 -8.75 -6.50 5.06
N VAL A 179 -8.81 -7.81 4.87
CA VAL A 179 -8.09 -8.81 5.65
C VAL A 179 -7.28 -9.68 4.69
N ASP A 180 -6.09 -9.20 4.31
CA ASP A 180 -5.09 -10.03 3.64
C ASP A 180 -4.38 -10.85 4.71
N ALA A 181 -4.95 -12.01 5.01
CA ALA A 181 -4.61 -12.73 6.21
C ALA A 181 -3.24 -13.42 6.13
N PRO A 182 -2.46 -13.45 7.23
CA PRO A 182 -1.29 -14.31 7.29
C PRO A 182 -1.73 -15.76 7.12
N CYS A 183 -1.12 -16.46 6.16
CA CYS A 183 -1.51 -17.79 5.71
C CYS A 183 -0.30 -18.72 5.53
N SER A 184 -0.56 -20.00 5.21
CA SER A 184 0.48 -21.00 4.97
C SER A 184 1.30 -20.75 3.71
N GLY A 185 0.84 -19.90 2.79
CA GLY A 185 1.62 -19.39 1.67
C GLY A 185 1.86 -20.38 0.54
N GLU A 186 0.97 -21.35 0.30
CA GLU A 186 1.12 -22.37 -0.76
C GLU A 186 1.28 -21.76 -2.16
N GLY A 187 0.63 -20.62 -2.43
CA GLY A 187 0.82 -19.86 -3.66
C GLY A 187 2.18 -19.16 -3.77
N MET A 188 3.03 -19.24 -2.73
CA MET A 188 4.37 -18.67 -2.77
C MET A 188 5.46 -19.69 -3.08
N PHE A 189 5.15 -20.97 -3.20
CA PHE A 189 6.11 -22.06 -3.36
C PHE A 189 7.03 -21.91 -4.60
N ARG A 190 6.54 -21.29 -5.68
CA ARG A 190 7.37 -21.01 -6.86
C ARG A 190 8.32 -19.81 -6.66
N LYS A 191 8.08 -18.96 -5.65
CA LYS A 191 8.82 -17.71 -5.39
C LYS A 191 9.75 -17.77 -4.21
N ASP A 192 9.38 -18.52 -3.19
CA ASP A 192 10.11 -18.56 -1.91
C ASP A 192 10.22 -20.00 -1.41
N GLU A 193 11.41 -20.57 -1.49
CA GLU A 193 11.69 -21.93 -1.01
C GLU A 193 11.48 -22.09 0.50
N ARG A 194 11.54 -20.99 1.28
CA ARG A 194 11.25 -21.01 2.72
C ARG A 194 9.77 -21.32 2.98
N ALA A 195 8.87 -20.87 2.09
CA ALA A 195 7.46 -21.23 2.22
C ALA A 195 7.24 -22.74 2.14
N ILE A 196 8.04 -23.45 1.30
CA ILE A 196 8.03 -24.92 1.23
C ILE A 196 8.59 -25.55 2.51
N GLU A 197 9.66 -24.96 3.08
CA GLU A 197 10.31 -25.48 4.30
C GLU A 197 9.44 -25.35 5.55
N GLU A 198 8.71 -24.24 5.66
CA GLU A 198 7.87 -23.92 6.81
C GLU A 198 6.49 -24.58 6.74
N TRP A 199 6.12 -25.12 5.56
CA TRP A 199 4.80 -25.70 5.37
C TRP A 199 4.63 -27.05 6.07
N SER A 200 3.54 -27.21 6.78
CA SER A 200 3.03 -28.49 7.29
C SER A 200 1.51 -28.41 7.46
N ALA A 201 0.81 -29.53 7.61
CA ALA A 201 -0.62 -29.54 7.91
C ALA A 201 -0.94 -28.85 9.23
N GLU A 202 -0.09 -28.99 10.23
CA GLU A 202 -0.22 -28.29 11.53
C GLU A 202 -0.07 -26.77 11.34
N HIS A 203 0.85 -26.33 10.45
CA HIS A 203 1.02 -24.92 10.12
C HIS A 203 -0.24 -24.36 9.46
N VAL A 204 -0.82 -25.08 8.50
CA VAL A 204 -2.10 -24.73 7.86
C VAL A 204 -3.20 -24.56 8.90
N SER A 205 -3.41 -25.54 9.79
CA SER A 205 -4.42 -25.49 10.86
C SER A 205 -4.19 -24.32 11.82
N SER A 206 -2.92 -24.05 12.18
CA SER A 206 -2.55 -22.90 13.01
C SER A 206 -2.89 -21.56 12.33
N CYS A 207 -2.63 -21.44 11.02
CA CYS A 207 -2.97 -20.27 10.23
C CYS A 207 -4.49 -20.08 10.17
N ALA A 208 -5.26 -21.15 9.88
CA ALA A 208 -6.72 -21.10 9.83
C ALA A 208 -7.32 -20.60 11.15
N ASN A 209 -6.84 -21.09 12.28
CA ASN A 209 -7.29 -20.64 13.61
C ASN A 209 -6.95 -19.17 13.87
N ARG A 210 -5.75 -18.71 13.50
CA ARG A 210 -5.33 -17.30 13.62
C ARG A 210 -6.21 -16.40 12.74
N GLN A 211 -6.52 -16.83 11.53
CA GLN A 211 -7.37 -16.11 10.60
C GLN A 211 -8.79 -15.92 11.14
N ARG A 212 -9.35 -16.93 11.82
CA ARG A 212 -10.66 -16.81 12.50
C ARG A 212 -10.66 -15.69 13.55
N LEU A 213 -9.63 -15.59 14.37
CA LEU A 213 -9.51 -14.52 15.37
C LEU A 213 -9.41 -13.12 14.73
N ILE A 214 -8.73 -13.02 13.58
CA ILE A 214 -8.63 -11.77 12.82
C ILE A 214 -10.00 -11.44 12.21
N LEU A 215 -10.67 -12.40 11.59
CA LEU A 215 -12.01 -12.24 11.01
C LEU A 215 -13.04 -11.80 12.05
N GLU A 216 -13.03 -12.42 13.25
CA GLU A 216 -13.90 -12.08 14.38
C GLU A 216 -13.77 -10.60 14.78
N SER A 217 -12.51 -10.13 14.90
CA SER A 217 -12.23 -8.73 15.22
C SER A 217 -12.60 -7.80 14.06
N SER A 218 -12.30 -8.21 12.85
CA SER A 218 -12.54 -7.40 11.64
C SER A 218 -14.03 -7.22 11.36
N ALA A 219 -14.86 -8.24 11.60
CA ALA A 219 -16.30 -8.17 11.44
C ALA A 219 -16.93 -7.05 12.29
N GLN A 220 -16.42 -6.85 13.51
CA GLN A 220 -16.90 -5.80 14.40
C GLN A 220 -16.60 -4.39 13.87
N CYS A 221 -15.57 -4.22 13.06
CA CYS A 221 -15.17 -2.92 12.49
C CYS A 221 -16.04 -2.50 11.29
N VAL A 222 -16.72 -3.45 10.63
CA VAL A 222 -17.52 -3.20 9.42
C VAL A 222 -18.78 -2.43 9.78
N ALA A 223 -19.04 -1.30 9.12
CA ALA A 223 -20.29 -0.55 9.25
C ALA A 223 -21.47 -1.30 8.60
N LYS A 224 -22.69 -0.86 8.91
CA LYS A 224 -23.88 -1.34 8.22
C LYS A 224 -23.74 -1.16 6.70
N ASP A 225 -24.14 -2.15 5.93
CA ASP A 225 -24.03 -2.21 4.47
C ASP A 225 -22.57 -2.16 3.95
N GLY A 226 -21.60 -2.18 4.85
CA GLY A 226 -20.18 -2.28 4.54
C GLY A 226 -19.75 -3.69 4.11
N MET A 227 -18.50 -3.83 3.71
CA MET A 227 -17.95 -5.11 3.25
C MET A 227 -16.66 -5.46 3.97
N LEU A 228 -16.51 -6.75 4.28
CA LEU A 228 -15.27 -7.37 4.69
C LEU A 228 -14.71 -8.14 3.49
N ILE A 229 -13.47 -7.82 3.10
CA ILE A 229 -12.76 -8.45 2.00
C ILE A 229 -11.67 -9.31 2.59
N TYR A 230 -11.87 -10.62 2.56
CA TYR A 230 -10.90 -11.61 3.03
C TYR A 230 -10.06 -12.14 1.88
N SER A 231 -8.76 -12.28 2.07
CA SER A 231 -7.88 -12.90 1.08
C SER A 231 -6.70 -13.64 1.69
N THR A 232 -6.19 -14.62 0.96
CA THR A 232 -4.99 -15.38 1.26
C THR A 232 -4.21 -15.72 -0.01
N CYS A 233 -2.91 -16.01 0.12
CA CYS A 233 -2.08 -16.57 -0.93
C CYS A 233 -1.88 -18.09 -0.75
N THR A 234 -2.88 -18.82 -0.27
CA THR A 234 -2.84 -20.28 -0.12
C THR A 234 -3.95 -20.99 -0.89
N PHE A 235 -3.76 -22.28 -1.18
CA PHE A 235 -4.78 -23.14 -1.79
C PHE A 235 -5.55 -23.96 -0.75
N SER A 236 -5.17 -23.89 0.53
CA SER A 236 -5.79 -24.67 1.59
C SER A 236 -7.26 -24.31 1.76
N ARG A 237 -8.14 -25.31 1.65
CA ARG A 237 -9.57 -25.16 1.91
C ARG A 237 -9.84 -24.73 3.36
N GLU A 238 -9.05 -25.26 4.30
CA GLU A 238 -9.19 -24.94 5.74
C GLU A 238 -9.01 -23.44 6.04
N GLU A 239 -8.09 -22.80 5.32
CA GLU A 239 -7.80 -21.37 5.44
C GLU A 239 -8.75 -20.50 4.63
N ASN A 240 -9.40 -21.07 3.63
CA ASN A 240 -10.24 -20.36 2.64
C ASN A 240 -11.73 -20.64 2.89
N GLU A 241 -12.30 -21.60 2.16
CA GLU A 241 -13.74 -21.86 2.17
C GLU A 241 -14.27 -22.27 3.53
N ASP A 242 -13.55 -23.11 4.28
CA ASP A 242 -13.98 -23.56 5.60
C ASP A 242 -14.03 -22.41 6.61
N ASN A 243 -13.10 -21.44 6.48
CA ASN A 243 -13.13 -20.20 7.25
C ASN A 243 -14.30 -19.30 6.86
N ILE A 244 -14.63 -19.19 5.58
CA ILE A 244 -15.80 -18.43 5.12
C ILE A 244 -17.09 -19.10 5.59
N GLU A 245 -17.21 -20.43 5.46
CA GLU A 245 -18.36 -21.19 5.94
C GLU A 245 -18.55 -21.04 7.46
N TRP A 246 -17.47 -21.16 8.23
CA TRP A 246 -17.49 -20.92 9.68
C TRP A 246 -17.93 -19.49 10.00
N PHE A 247 -17.37 -18.47 9.29
CA PHE A 247 -17.69 -17.07 9.49
C PHE A 247 -19.17 -16.79 9.28
N LEU A 248 -19.74 -17.26 8.18
CA LEU A 248 -21.17 -17.07 7.85
C LEU A 248 -22.12 -17.78 8.82
N LYS A 249 -21.70 -18.90 9.41
CA LYS A 249 -22.46 -19.58 10.47
C LYS A 249 -22.45 -18.80 11.78
N THR A 250 -21.33 -18.11 12.07
CA THR A 250 -21.13 -17.37 13.32
C THR A 250 -21.71 -15.96 13.24
N HIS A 251 -21.55 -15.30 12.08
CA HIS A 251 -21.98 -13.92 11.81
C HIS A 251 -23.16 -13.90 10.84
N THR A 252 -24.37 -14.17 11.35
CA THR A 252 -25.61 -14.29 10.55
C THR A 252 -26.07 -12.97 9.92
N ASP A 253 -25.49 -11.84 10.35
CA ASP A 253 -25.66 -10.52 9.78
C ASP A 253 -24.78 -10.26 8.54
N PHE A 254 -23.95 -11.25 8.13
CA PHE A 254 -23.19 -11.20 6.90
C PHE A 254 -23.73 -12.18 5.85
N GLU A 255 -23.45 -11.87 4.58
CA GLU A 255 -23.68 -12.77 3.45
C GLU A 255 -22.45 -12.78 2.52
N LEU A 256 -22.22 -13.89 1.85
CA LEU A 256 -21.21 -14.00 0.80
C LEU A 256 -21.73 -13.30 -0.46
N ALA A 257 -21.08 -12.19 -0.85
CA ALA A 257 -21.42 -11.45 -2.05
C ALA A 257 -20.63 -11.95 -3.27
N GLU A 258 -19.35 -12.28 -3.08
CA GLU A 258 -18.49 -12.78 -4.14
C GLU A 258 -17.38 -13.64 -3.55
N GLN A 259 -16.92 -14.64 -4.33
CA GLN A 259 -15.74 -15.46 -4.01
C GLN A 259 -14.98 -15.78 -5.28
N ARG A 260 -13.67 -15.68 -5.23
CA ARG A 260 -12.76 -16.00 -6.31
C ARG A 260 -11.60 -16.85 -5.82
N ARG A 261 -11.23 -17.83 -6.62
CA ARG A 261 -10.02 -18.63 -6.41
C ARG A 261 -9.23 -18.66 -7.72
N LEU A 262 -7.97 -18.29 -7.66
CA LEU A 262 -7.06 -18.30 -8.77
C LEU A 262 -6.00 -19.38 -8.55
N TYR A 263 -5.74 -20.17 -9.57
CA TYR A 263 -4.68 -21.15 -9.61
C TYR A 263 -3.68 -20.84 -10.72
N PRO A 264 -2.39 -21.21 -10.58
CA PRO A 264 -1.36 -20.87 -11.57
C PRO A 264 -1.55 -21.53 -12.94
N HIS A 265 -2.35 -22.58 -13.05
CA HIS A 265 -2.67 -23.23 -14.34
C HIS A 265 -3.86 -22.58 -15.06
N THR A 266 -4.66 -21.78 -14.38
CA THR A 266 -5.84 -21.11 -14.97
C THR A 266 -5.69 -19.59 -15.04
N PHE A 267 -4.69 -19.04 -14.37
CA PHE A 267 -4.43 -17.60 -14.31
C PHE A 267 -2.92 -17.32 -14.35
N ALA A 268 -2.53 -16.27 -15.06
CA ALA A 268 -1.13 -15.87 -15.14
C ALA A 268 -0.67 -15.19 -13.83
N GLY A 269 -0.51 -15.99 -12.80
CA GLY A 269 -0.11 -15.60 -11.43
C GLY A 269 0.27 -16.80 -10.59
N GLU A 270 0.55 -16.57 -9.31
CA GLU A 270 0.98 -17.61 -8.37
C GLU A 270 -0.19 -18.31 -7.67
N GLY A 271 -1.34 -17.67 -7.67
CA GLY A 271 -2.55 -18.13 -7.03
C GLY A 271 -2.97 -17.31 -5.82
N HIS A 272 -4.27 -17.15 -5.67
CA HIS A 272 -4.85 -16.34 -4.62
C HIS A 272 -6.30 -16.73 -4.37
N PHE A 273 -6.75 -16.53 -3.13
CA PHE A 273 -8.15 -16.64 -2.76
C PHE A 273 -8.65 -15.28 -2.29
N ALA A 274 -9.87 -14.90 -2.67
CA ALA A 274 -10.52 -13.72 -2.13
C ALA A 274 -12.03 -13.93 -2.01
N ALA A 275 -12.62 -13.42 -0.92
CA ALA A 275 -14.06 -13.45 -0.66
C ALA A 275 -14.53 -12.07 -0.19
N VAL A 276 -15.68 -11.63 -0.66
CA VAL A 276 -16.37 -10.40 -0.25
C VAL A 276 -17.59 -10.78 0.57
N LEU A 277 -17.60 -10.34 1.82
CA LEU A 277 -18.64 -10.58 2.80
C LEU A 277 -19.36 -9.26 3.09
N ARG A 278 -20.62 -9.14 2.70
CA ARG A 278 -21.45 -7.95 2.92
C ARG A 278 -22.17 -8.03 4.25
N ARG A 279 -22.13 -6.97 5.04
CA ARG A 279 -22.90 -6.86 6.28
C ARG A 279 -24.29 -6.29 6.01
N LYS A 280 -25.34 -7.05 6.37
CA LYS A 280 -26.75 -6.66 6.22
C LYS A 280 -27.32 -5.93 7.43
N GLY A 281 -26.72 -6.14 8.58
CA GLY A 281 -27.17 -5.62 9.87
C GLY A 281 -26.20 -4.60 10.46
N GLY A 282 -26.42 -4.25 11.73
CA GLY A 282 -25.59 -3.32 12.48
C GLY A 282 -25.98 -1.86 12.32
N SER A 283 -25.07 -0.97 12.66
CA SER A 283 -25.23 0.48 12.57
C SER A 283 -24.05 1.14 11.89
N VAL A 284 -24.17 2.41 11.58
CA VAL A 284 -23.04 3.28 11.25
C VAL A 284 -22.71 4.11 12.47
N ARG A 285 -21.59 3.85 13.10
CA ARG A 285 -21.14 4.66 14.24
C ARG A 285 -20.46 5.94 13.77
N HIS A 286 -20.90 7.05 14.34
CA HIS A 286 -20.28 8.34 14.17
C HIS A 286 -19.37 8.62 15.38
N TYR A 287 -18.14 9.00 15.08
CA TYR A 287 -17.15 9.40 16.09
C TYR A 287 -16.94 10.90 16.02
N ALA A 288 -16.70 11.52 17.15
CA ALA A 288 -16.26 12.90 17.16
C ALA A 288 -14.93 13.03 16.37
N PRO A 289 -14.76 14.09 15.58
CA PRO A 289 -13.50 14.32 14.90
C PRO A 289 -12.38 14.57 15.89
N LEU A 290 -11.20 14.01 15.60
CA LEU A 290 -10.00 14.26 16.39
C LEU A 290 -9.64 15.74 16.34
N LYS A 291 -9.59 16.38 17.51
CA LYS A 291 -9.21 17.79 17.63
C LYS A 291 -7.71 17.93 17.44
N LEU A 292 -7.32 18.47 16.29
CA LEU A 292 -5.94 18.76 15.95
C LEU A 292 -5.67 20.26 16.17
N THR A 293 -4.52 20.58 16.79
CA THR A 293 -4.10 21.98 16.97
C THR A 293 -3.45 22.48 15.67
N PRO A 294 -4.04 23.45 14.95
CA PRO A 294 -3.44 23.97 13.72
C PRO A 294 -2.03 24.51 13.96
N CYS A 295 -1.13 24.22 13.03
CA CYS A 295 0.24 24.75 13.08
C CYS A 295 0.22 26.23 12.73
N LYS A 296 0.62 27.08 13.69
CA LYS A 296 0.74 28.56 13.52
C LYS A 296 2.20 29.01 13.50
N ASP A 297 3.13 28.09 13.31
CA ASP A 297 4.57 28.41 13.32
C ASP A 297 4.96 29.28 12.11
N LYS A 298 5.72 30.33 12.36
CA LYS A 298 6.15 31.30 11.35
C LYS A 298 7.10 30.67 10.32
N ALA A 299 8.06 29.85 10.78
CA ALA A 299 9.04 29.23 9.89
C ALA A 299 8.38 28.22 8.94
N TYR A 300 7.35 27.47 9.40
CA TYR A 300 6.54 26.63 8.54
C TYR A 300 5.77 27.45 7.50
N SER A 301 5.13 28.52 7.94
CA SER A 301 4.34 29.40 7.04
C SER A 301 5.19 30.07 5.97
N GLU A 302 6.39 30.53 6.35
CA GLU A 302 7.39 31.11 5.43
C GLU A 302 7.90 30.05 4.43
N PHE A 303 8.17 28.83 4.88
CA PHE A 303 8.56 27.72 4.02
C PHE A 303 7.49 27.41 2.97
N ILE A 304 6.22 27.28 3.38
CA ILE A 304 5.11 27.01 2.45
C ILE A 304 4.98 28.12 1.42
N LYS A 305 5.04 29.39 1.86
CA LYS A 305 4.93 30.56 0.97
C LYS A 305 6.09 30.65 -0.02
N ASP A 306 7.31 30.28 0.38
CA ASP A 306 8.49 30.30 -0.51
C ASP A 306 8.51 29.12 -1.48
N THR A 307 8.03 27.95 -1.05
CA THR A 307 8.23 26.67 -1.78
C THR A 307 7.08 26.35 -2.71
N PHE A 308 5.85 26.82 -2.43
CA PHE A 308 4.66 26.48 -3.17
C PHE A 308 3.97 27.69 -3.78
N ILE A 309 3.52 27.59 -5.04
CA ILE A 309 2.58 28.52 -5.66
C ILE A 309 1.18 28.27 -5.14
N VAL A 310 0.77 26.98 -5.12
CA VAL A 310 -0.47 26.51 -4.52
C VAL A 310 -0.10 25.64 -3.32
N PRO A 311 -0.47 26.03 -2.09
CA PRO A 311 -0.11 25.25 -0.91
C PRO A 311 -0.75 23.86 -0.91
N PRO A 312 -0.14 22.86 -0.22
CA PRO A 312 -0.73 21.55 -0.03
C PRO A 312 -2.14 21.61 0.55
N LYS A 313 -3.05 20.77 0.05
CA LYS A 313 -4.42 20.65 0.57
C LYS A 313 -4.43 19.95 1.92
N GLY A 314 -5.34 20.36 2.79
CA GLY A 314 -5.52 19.80 4.13
C GLY A 314 -5.15 20.79 5.23
N THR A 315 -5.29 20.33 6.47
CA THR A 315 -4.95 21.13 7.67
C THR A 315 -3.57 20.74 8.18
N ALA A 316 -2.66 21.72 8.24
CA ALA A 316 -1.38 21.53 8.90
C ALA A 316 -1.56 21.62 10.42
N TYR A 317 -1.02 20.67 11.16
CA TYR A 317 -1.07 20.63 12.62
C TYR A 317 0.27 20.21 13.21
N ALA A 318 0.54 20.71 14.42
CA ALA A 318 1.72 20.32 15.17
C ALA A 318 1.47 19.00 15.90
N TYR A 319 2.38 18.05 15.76
CA TYR A 319 2.36 16.78 16.48
C TYR A 319 3.78 16.44 16.91
N GLN A 320 4.00 16.36 18.22
CA GLN A 320 5.35 16.27 18.80
C GLN A 320 6.23 17.45 18.32
N ASN A 321 7.40 17.18 17.73
CA ASN A 321 8.30 18.22 17.20
C ASN A 321 8.14 18.44 15.69
N GLY A 322 7.10 17.85 15.08
CA GLY A 322 6.88 17.88 13.65
C GLY A 322 5.60 18.59 13.24
N VAL A 323 5.49 18.86 11.96
CA VAL A 323 4.29 19.36 11.31
C VAL A 323 3.76 18.26 10.38
N ASN A 324 2.47 17.94 10.51
CA ASN A 324 1.78 17.02 9.62
C ASN A 324 0.67 17.77 8.89
N ILE A 325 0.34 17.33 7.67
CA ILE A 325 -0.78 17.82 6.87
C ILE A 325 -1.75 16.66 6.69
N ILE A 326 -3.01 16.84 7.04
CA ILE A 326 -4.03 15.83 6.83
C ILE A 326 -5.20 16.41 6.03
N SER A 327 -5.61 15.65 5.02
CA SER A 327 -6.76 15.94 4.16
C SER A 327 -8.02 15.18 4.57
N ALA A 328 -7.89 14.16 5.44
CA ALA A 328 -8.98 13.32 5.90
C ALA A 328 -9.45 13.71 7.32
N GLU A 329 -10.73 13.48 7.62
CA GLU A 329 -11.23 13.55 8.98
C GLU A 329 -10.84 12.28 9.74
N LEU A 330 -10.16 12.43 10.87
CA LEU A 330 -9.80 11.34 11.77
C LEU A 330 -10.81 11.21 12.90
N PRO A 331 -11.28 10.01 13.24
CA PRO A 331 -12.10 9.82 14.43
C PRO A 331 -11.25 10.01 15.69
N GLU A 332 -11.79 10.63 16.75
CA GLU A 332 -11.10 10.79 18.02
C GLU A 332 -10.62 9.45 18.61
N ALA A 333 -11.36 8.38 18.36
CA ALA A 333 -11.04 7.01 18.80
C ALA A 333 -9.70 6.49 18.31
N ILE A 334 -9.14 7.03 17.20
CA ILE A 334 -7.84 6.60 16.68
C ILE A 334 -6.66 7.21 17.46
N ALA A 335 -6.88 8.30 18.20
CA ALA A 335 -5.81 9.08 18.84
C ALA A 335 -4.80 8.23 19.64
N PRO A 336 -5.20 7.28 20.53
CA PRO A 336 -4.25 6.48 21.30
C PRO A 336 -3.49 5.45 20.45
N MET A 337 -3.87 5.25 19.19
CA MET A 337 -3.25 4.29 18.28
C MET A 337 -2.27 4.94 17.31
N LEU A 338 -2.33 6.28 17.16
CA LEU A 338 -1.52 7.01 16.20
C LEU A 338 -0.04 6.83 16.47
N ARG A 339 0.67 6.55 15.40
CA ARG A 339 2.13 6.61 15.31
C ARG A 339 2.53 7.99 14.77
N ARG A 340 3.80 8.15 14.39
CA ARG A 340 4.34 9.39 13.83
C ARG A 340 3.64 9.81 12.52
N SER A 341 3.20 8.85 11.73
CA SER A 341 2.68 9.07 10.37
C SER A 341 1.17 9.09 10.33
N VAL A 342 0.59 10.29 10.36
CA VAL A 342 -0.82 10.52 10.06
C VAL A 342 -0.90 11.57 8.98
N GLY A 343 -1.45 11.21 7.84
CA GLY A 343 -1.40 12.05 6.67
C GLY A 343 0.05 12.24 6.19
N VAL A 344 0.39 13.43 5.75
CA VAL A 344 1.72 13.79 5.22
C VAL A 344 2.58 14.38 6.34
N TYR A 345 3.65 13.70 6.71
CA TYR A 345 4.66 14.27 7.60
C TYR A 345 5.45 15.35 6.85
N ALA A 346 5.10 16.62 7.06
CA ALA A 346 5.66 17.73 6.30
C ALA A 346 7.12 18.03 6.67
N GLY A 347 7.51 17.87 7.94
CA GLY A 347 8.86 18.15 8.40
C GLY A 347 8.95 18.56 9.87
N GLU A 348 10.08 19.11 10.25
CA GLU A 348 10.42 19.44 11.64
C GLU A 348 10.78 20.93 11.82
N LEU A 349 10.43 21.46 12.99
CA LEU A 349 10.87 22.77 13.44
C LEU A 349 12.18 22.61 14.21
N GLN A 350 13.28 23.06 13.59
CA GLN A 350 14.62 22.96 14.15
C GLN A 350 15.27 24.34 14.27
N LYS A 351 15.57 24.80 15.50
CA LYS A 351 16.27 26.06 15.78
C LYS A 351 15.67 27.28 15.03
N GLY A 352 14.32 27.38 15.02
CA GLY A 352 13.61 28.49 14.37
C GLY A 352 13.56 28.39 12.84
N ARG A 353 13.85 27.22 12.25
CA ARG A 353 13.73 26.95 10.81
C ARG A 353 12.86 25.72 10.60
N PHE A 354 12.15 25.70 9.50
CA PHE A 354 11.45 24.51 9.06
C PHE A 354 12.36 23.68 8.13
N VAL A 355 12.49 22.38 8.44
CA VAL A 355 13.23 21.41 7.62
C VAL A 355 12.22 20.43 7.04
N PRO A 356 11.95 20.48 5.71
CA PRO A 356 10.97 19.60 5.10
C PRO A 356 11.43 18.15 5.12
N HIS A 357 10.49 17.25 5.35
CA HIS A 357 10.71 15.82 5.26
C HIS A 357 10.47 15.32 3.82
N HIS A 358 11.03 14.17 3.48
CA HIS A 358 10.87 13.55 2.17
C HIS A 358 9.42 13.20 1.85
N THR A 359 8.63 12.80 2.85
CA THR A 359 7.19 12.51 2.71
C THR A 359 6.42 13.66 2.07
N LEU A 360 6.76 14.92 2.38
CA LEU A 360 6.06 16.08 1.82
C LEU A 360 6.24 16.18 0.29
N VAL A 361 7.45 15.95 -0.22
CA VAL A 361 7.70 16.07 -1.66
C VAL A 361 7.14 14.88 -2.45
N MET A 362 6.99 13.72 -1.81
CA MET A 362 6.42 12.52 -2.43
C MET A 362 4.91 12.53 -2.47
N ALA A 363 4.26 13.26 -1.54
CA ALA A 363 2.82 13.18 -1.34
C ALA A 363 2.01 13.83 -2.46
N GLU A 364 0.91 13.18 -2.83
CA GLU A 364 -0.12 13.75 -3.72
C GLU A 364 -1.05 14.66 -2.92
N HIS A 365 -0.54 15.82 -2.55
CA HIS A 365 -1.22 16.80 -1.69
C HIS A 365 -1.93 17.92 -2.47
N GLY A 366 -1.92 17.86 -3.81
CA GLY A 366 -2.57 18.83 -4.69
C GLY A 366 -2.01 20.26 -4.60
N GLY A 367 -0.80 20.45 -4.06
CA GLY A 367 -0.06 21.70 -4.10
C GLY A 367 0.83 21.80 -5.35
N GLU A 368 1.19 23.04 -5.73
CA GLU A 368 2.09 23.30 -6.86
C GLU A 368 3.40 23.94 -6.37
N TYR A 369 4.53 23.40 -6.80
CA TYR A 369 5.84 23.89 -6.42
C TYR A 369 6.21 25.17 -7.17
N ALA A 370 6.76 26.15 -6.47
CA ALA A 370 7.32 27.35 -7.10
C ALA A 370 8.57 27.02 -7.93
N ARG A 371 9.31 25.99 -7.54
CA ARG A 371 10.54 25.54 -8.21
C ARG A 371 10.54 24.01 -8.28
N MET A 372 10.44 23.46 -9.48
CA MET A 372 10.52 22.02 -9.73
C MET A 372 11.47 21.75 -10.91
N LEU A 373 12.56 21.01 -10.65
CA LEU A 373 13.50 20.55 -11.67
C LEU A 373 13.04 19.20 -12.18
N SER A 374 12.39 19.19 -13.34
CA SER A 374 11.96 17.96 -14.01
C SER A 374 13.09 17.44 -14.92
N LEU A 375 13.46 16.17 -14.69
CA LEU A 375 14.53 15.46 -15.39
C LEU A 375 13.95 14.21 -16.04
N ASP A 376 14.63 13.71 -17.06
CA ASP A 376 14.34 12.43 -17.72
C ASP A 376 15.62 11.57 -17.84
N GLU A 377 15.51 10.42 -18.46
CA GLU A 377 16.60 9.45 -18.60
C GLU A 377 17.78 9.95 -19.42
N SER A 378 17.57 10.95 -20.29
CA SER A 378 18.59 11.55 -21.12
C SER A 378 19.42 12.60 -20.39
N ASP A 379 18.92 13.10 -19.24
CA ASP A 379 19.60 14.11 -18.44
C ASP A 379 20.51 13.45 -17.39
N ALA A 380 21.81 13.61 -17.55
CA ALA A 380 22.83 13.05 -16.65
C ALA A 380 22.64 13.49 -15.17
N ARG A 381 21.97 14.63 -14.93
CA ARG A 381 21.66 15.10 -13.58
C ARG A 381 20.71 14.18 -12.83
N LEU A 382 19.85 13.43 -13.54
CA LEU A 382 18.95 12.46 -12.89
C LEU A 382 19.76 11.38 -12.16
N ALA A 383 20.69 10.73 -12.87
CA ALA A 383 21.53 9.69 -12.27
C ALA A 383 22.41 10.25 -11.14
N ALA A 384 23.00 11.44 -11.31
CA ALA A 384 23.78 12.13 -10.29
C ALA A 384 22.93 12.41 -9.03
N TYR A 385 21.70 12.93 -9.20
CA TYR A 385 20.80 13.17 -8.09
C TYR A 385 20.41 11.89 -7.36
N MET A 386 20.11 10.82 -8.09
CA MET A 386 19.78 9.53 -7.48
C MET A 386 20.92 8.93 -6.67
N ARG A 387 22.17 9.18 -7.04
CA ARG A 387 23.36 8.81 -6.22
C ARG A 387 23.61 9.73 -5.02
N GLY A 388 22.85 10.83 -4.89
CA GLY A 388 23.01 11.77 -3.79
C GLY A 388 24.02 12.90 -4.06
N GLU A 389 24.44 13.06 -5.32
CA GLU A 389 25.37 14.12 -5.74
C GLU A 389 24.67 15.48 -5.84
N GLU A 390 25.45 16.54 -5.78
CA GLU A 390 25.01 17.90 -6.07
C GLU A 390 24.86 18.06 -7.59
N ILE A 391 23.82 18.77 -8.03
CA ILE A 391 23.52 18.99 -9.44
C ILE A 391 23.37 20.47 -9.77
N ASN A 392 23.50 20.83 -11.04
CA ASN A 392 23.24 22.20 -11.48
C ASN A 392 21.76 22.50 -11.60
N CYS A 393 21.38 23.74 -11.29
CA CYS A 393 20.02 24.27 -11.43
C CYS A 393 20.07 25.70 -11.94
N PRO A 394 18.93 26.34 -12.31
CA PRO A 394 18.91 27.72 -12.71
C PRO A 394 19.52 28.65 -11.64
N GLU A 395 20.34 29.61 -12.05
CA GLU A 395 21.08 30.53 -11.16
C GLU A 395 20.11 31.35 -10.26
N ALA A 396 18.95 31.74 -10.79
CA ALA A 396 17.94 32.50 -10.06
C ALA A 396 17.26 31.72 -8.94
N TRP A 397 17.45 30.38 -8.88
CA TRP A 397 16.78 29.56 -7.88
C TRP A 397 17.49 29.62 -6.53
N HIS A 398 16.69 29.67 -5.49
CA HIS A 398 17.13 29.63 -4.09
C HIS A 398 16.14 28.83 -3.24
N GLY A 399 16.58 28.38 -2.07
CA GLY A 399 15.72 27.65 -1.14
C GLY A 399 15.41 26.21 -1.57
N TYR A 400 14.36 25.64 -1.02
CA TYR A 400 13.95 24.29 -1.35
C TYR A 400 13.27 24.21 -2.73
N CYS A 401 13.60 23.16 -3.47
CA CYS A 401 13.07 22.88 -4.79
C CYS A 401 12.70 21.39 -4.87
N ALA A 402 11.60 21.07 -5.54
CA ALA A 402 11.31 19.69 -5.88
C ALA A 402 12.24 19.23 -7.03
N VAL A 403 12.82 18.04 -6.92
CA VAL A 403 13.45 17.34 -8.05
C VAL A 403 12.48 16.24 -8.49
N ALA A 404 12.23 16.17 -9.79
CA ALA A 404 11.20 15.31 -10.35
C ALA A 404 11.75 14.48 -11.53
N TYR A 405 11.22 13.28 -11.68
CA TYR A 405 11.35 12.45 -12.86
C TYR A 405 10.09 12.64 -13.72
N ARG A 406 10.23 13.20 -14.92
CA ARG A 406 9.12 13.47 -15.86
C ARG A 406 7.91 14.12 -15.16
N ASN A 407 8.17 15.18 -14.38
CA ASN A 407 7.21 15.93 -13.56
C ASN A 407 6.66 15.20 -12.32
N HIS A 408 7.12 14.00 -12.01
CA HIS A 408 6.77 13.28 -10.78
C HIS A 408 7.88 13.47 -9.74
N PRO A 409 7.61 14.12 -8.60
CA PRO A 409 8.63 14.37 -7.59
C PRO A 409 9.31 13.08 -7.09
N ILE A 410 10.63 13.15 -6.94
CA ILE A 410 11.48 12.08 -6.41
C ILE A 410 12.27 12.51 -5.16
N GLY A 411 12.26 13.79 -4.81
CA GLY A 411 12.89 14.28 -3.60
C GLY A 411 13.16 15.77 -3.60
N TRP A 412 13.76 16.25 -2.50
CA TRP A 412 14.11 17.63 -2.30
C TRP A 412 15.55 17.95 -2.77
N GLY A 413 15.72 19.14 -3.35
CA GLY A 413 16.99 19.83 -3.49
C GLY A 413 16.95 21.17 -2.77
N LYS A 414 18.11 21.74 -2.48
CA LYS A 414 18.25 23.11 -1.96
C LYS A 414 19.17 23.91 -2.85
N ALA A 415 18.62 24.86 -3.58
CA ALA A 415 19.31 25.67 -4.56
C ALA A 415 20.01 26.87 -3.93
N VAL A 416 21.24 27.13 -4.37
CA VAL A 416 22.05 28.33 -4.04
C VAL A 416 23.02 28.59 -5.20
N GLY A 417 22.93 29.74 -5.86
CA GLY A 417 23.89 30.20 -6.86
C GLY A 417 24.12 29.22 -8.01
N GLY A 418 23.06 28.73 -8.64
CA GLY A 418 23.11 27.79 -9.77
C GLY A 418 23.44 26.35 -9.42
N ARG A 419 23.64 26.04 -8.14
CA ARG A 419 23.91 24.68 -7.65
C ARG A 419 22.82 24.23 -6.70
N MET A 420 22.48 22.94 -6.76
CA MET A 420 21.43 22.34 -5.94
C MET A 420 22.03 21.24 -5.07
N LYS A 421 22.11 21.51 -3.77
CA LYS A 421 22.52 20.52 -2.78
C LYS A 421 21.44 19.43 -2.68
N ASN A 422 21.87 18.18 -2.73
CA ASN A 422 21.00 17.01 -2.67
C ASN A 422 20.44 16.78 -1.25
N HIS A 423 19.13 16.65 -1.14
CA HIS A 423 18.42 16.32 0.10
C HIS A 423 17.68 14.97 0.04
N LEU A 424 18.02 14.11 -0.96
CA LEU A 424 17.51 12.73 -1.00
C LEU A 424 18.04 11.95 0.21
N PRO A 425 17.15 11.29 0.99
CA PRO A 425 17.55 10.48 2.14
C PRO A 425 18.62 9.45 1.76
N LYS A 426 19.63 9.26 2.61
CA LYS A 426 20.74 8.35 2.31
C LYS A 426 20.30 6.93 1.98
N GLY A 427 19.28 6.42 2.67
CA GLY A 427 18.74 5.08 2.45
C GLY A 427 17.98 4.87 1.12
N LEU A 428 17.69 5.95 0.38
CA LEU A 428 17.01 5.91 -0.92
C LEU A 428 17.95 6.12 -2.11
N ARG A 429 19.25 6.34 -1.87
CA ARG A 429 20.23 6.61 -2.95
C ARG A 429 20.58 5.34 -3.70
N ALA A 430 20.68 5.46 -5.03
CA ALA A 430 21.23 4.41 -5.86
C ALA A 430 22.76 4.39 -5.68
N TRP A 431 23.33 3.23 -5.42
CA TRP A 431 24.78 3.02 -5.28
C TRP A 431 25.39 2.52 -6.59
#